data_7b9cb2cd99b8aed9f054dcf609cbccc8
#
_entry.id   7b9cb2cd99b8aed9f054dcf609cbccc8
#
_cell.length_a   1.000
_cell.length_b   1.000
_cell.length_c   1.000
_cell.angle_alpha   90.00
_cell.angle_beta   90.00
_cell.angle_gamma   90.00
#
_symmetry.space_group_name_H-M   'P 1'
#
loop_
_entity.id
_entity.type
_entity.pdbx_description
1 polymer ?
#
loop_
_entity_poly.entity_id
_entity_poly.type
_entity_poly.pdbx_seq_one_letter_code
_entity_poly.pdbx_strand_id
1 'polypeptide(L)'
;MSALSARGLRKSYGALEVVSGVDLSVSPGECFGLLGPNGAGKTTTLKLCLGLIEPDAGAIELLGRPVPRHAREARAGVGVVPQFDNLDPDFTVEENLVVYGRYFGIAEEKIRGRTPGLLEFAGLSGREGAKIMTLSGGMKRRLTLARALVNDPQLVFMDEPTTGLDPQARHLIWERLRRLTQEGKTLVLTTHFMEEAERLCHRLAIMDRGRIIAEGSPRALIAEHIEPHVLEVHGTGYETWMEKAKTLAPRVERVGDTVYCYGDDVEQVLKSLSSFPELRYLHRPASLEDVFLKLTGRDLRD
;
A
#
# COMPACT_ATOMS: atom_id res chain seq x y z
N MET A 1 22.78 -1.10 -7.08
CA MET A 1 22.49 -2.09 -6.02
C MET A 1 21.06 -1.84 -5.56
N SER A 2 20.26 -2.88 -5.30
CA SER A 2 18.90 -2.76 -4.79
C SER A 2 18.91 -2.47 -3.27
N ALA A 3 17.92 -1.72 -2.78
CA ALA A 3 17.70 -1.54 -1.34
C ALA A 3 17.11 -2.81 -0.70
N LEU A 4 16.31 -3.55 -1.48
CA LEU A 4 15.76 -4.85 -1.12
C LEU A 4 15.74 -5.75 -2.34
N SER A 5 16.14 -6.99 -2.20
CA SER A 5 16.00 -8.04 -3.22
C SER A 5 15.53 -9.32 -2.55
N ALA A 6 14.52 -9.95 -3.14
CA ALA A 6 14.03 -11.25 -2.74
C ALA A 6 13.84 -12.13 -3.97
N ARG A 7 14.21 -13.41 -3.89
CA ARG A 7 14.15 -14.34 -5.01
C ARG A 7 13.60 -15.69 -4.57
N GLY A 8 12.58 -16.16 -5.27
CA GLY A 8 11.97 -17.46 -5.07
C GLY A 8 11.41 -17.67 -3.66
N LEU A 9 10.90 -16.62 -3.01
CA LEU A 9 10.45 -16.72 -1.62
C LEU A 9 9.26 -17.67 -1.50
N ARG A 10 9.38 -18.58 -0.54
CA ARG A 10 8.31 -19.50 -0.15
C ARG A 10 8.10 -19.49 1.36
N LYS A 11 6.83 -19.56 1.77
CA LYS A 11 6.46 -19.70 3.17
C LYS A 11 5.14 -20.43 3.31
N SER A 12 5.15 -21.46 4.16
CA SER A 12 3.96 -22.23 4.51
C SER A 12 3.70 -22.17 6.02
N TYR A 13 2.44 -22.26 6.39
CA TYR A 13 1.98 -22.48 7.75
C TYR A 13 1.11 -23.74 7.77
N GLY A 14 1.66 -24.84 8.28
CA GLY A 14 1.05 -26.15 8.14
C GLY A 14 0.93 -26.56 6.67
N ALA A 15 -0.26 -26.89 6.22
CA ALA A 15 -0.53 -27.27 4.82
C ALA A 15 -0.77 -26.05 3.88
N LEU A 16 -0.87 -24.83 4.41
CA LEU A 16 -1.16 -23.64 3.62
C LEU A 16 0.12 -22.93 3.18
N GLU A 17 0.43 -22.94 1.88
CA GLU A 17 1.48 -22.12 1.29
C GLU A 17 0.97 -20.68 1.13
N VAL A 18 1.48 -19.76 1.97
CA VAL A 18 1.05 -18.35 2.02
C VAL A 18 1.89 -17.47 1.11
N VAL A 19 3.14 -17.84 0.84
CA VAL A 19 4.03 -17.17 -0.13
C VAL A 19 4.61 -18.26 -1.02
N SER A 20 4.40 -18.13 -2.33
CA SER A 20 4.68 -19.19 -3.31
C SER A 20 5.52 -18.67 -4.48
N GLY A 21 6.84 -18.66 -4.29
CA GLY A 21 7.79 -18.29 -5.33
C GLY A 21 7.79 -16.79 -5.65
N VAL A 22 7.76 -15.93 -4.63
CA VAL A 22 7.75 -14.47 -4.80
C VAL A 22 9.16 -13.96 -5.10
N ASP A 23 9.27 -13.22 -6.20
CA ASP A 23 10.44 -12.42 -6.57
C ASP A 23 10.09 -10.94 -6.46
N LEU A 24 10.97 -10.14 -5.86
CA LEU A 24 10.82 -8.68 -5.82
C LEU A 24 12.18 -7.98 -5.72
N SER A 25 12.25 -6.77 -6.25
CA SER A 25 13.43 -5.92 -6.15
C SER A 25 13.00 -4.47 -6.01
N VAL A 26 13.61 -3.76 -5.05
CA VAL A 26 13.30 -2.35 -4.78
C VAL A 26 14.56 -1.53 -4.91
N SER A 27 14.50 -0.47 -5.72
CA SER A 27 15.61 0.45 -5.93
C SER A 27 15.71 1.49 -4.80
N PRO A 28 16.91 2.02 -4.50
CA PRO A 28 17.03 3.16 -3.59
C PRO A 28 16.20 4.36 -4.06
N GLY A 29 15.51 5.03 -3.13
CA GLY A 29 14.64 6.18 -3.41
C GLY A 29 13.29 5.82 -4.05
N GLU A 30 13.01 4.53 -4.26
CA GLU A 30 11.74 4.05 -4.81
C GLU A 30 10.67 3.91 -3.72
N CYS A 31 9.43 4.23 -4.06
CA CYS A 31 8.25 3.79 -3.33
C CYS A 31 7.67 2.57 -4.04
N PHE A 32 7.79 1.39 -3.42
CA PHE A 32 7.31 0.12 -3.95
C PHE A 32 6.11 -0.39 -3.16
N GLY A 33 5.04 -0.78 -3.86
CA GLY A 33 3.80 -1.29 -3.28
C GLY A 33 3.62 -2.80 -3.44
N LEU A 34 3.13 -3.48 -2.41
CA LEU A 34 2.52 -4.80 -2.51
C LEU A 34 1.00 -4.62 -2.38
N LEU A 35 0.29 -4.66 -3.51
CA LEU A 35 -1.17 -4.50 -3.60
C LEU A 35 -1.83 -5.88 -3.63
N GLY A 36 -2.93 -6.04 -2.91
CA GLY A 36 -3.69 -7.29 -2.97
C GLY A 36 -4.73 -7.40 -1.85
N PRO A 37 -5.63 -8.40 -1.91
CA PRO A 37 -6.67 -8.61 -0.92
C PRO A 37 -6.10 -9.08 0.41
N ASN A 38 -6.94 -9.11 1.43
CA ASN A 38 -6.61 -9.73 2.71
C ASN A 38 -6.30 -11.23 2.49
N GLY A 39 -5.26 -11.72 3.14
CA GLY A 39 -4.81 -13.11 2.95
C GLY A 39 -3.96 -13.37 1.69
N ALA A 40 -3.67 -12.36 0.85
CA ALA A 40 -2.82 -12.54 -0.34
C ALA A 40 -1.35 -12.88 -0.02
N GLY A 41 -0.90 -12.74 1.23
CA GLY A 41 0.49 -13.00 1.65
C GLY A 41 1.36 -11.75 1.83
N LYS A 42 0.82 -10.53 1.66
CA LYS A 42 1.54 -9.24 1.74
C LYS A 42 2.33 -9.07 3.04
N THR A 43 1.64 -9.12 4.18
CA THR A 43 2.27 -9.00 5.52
C THR A 43 3.30 -10.09 5.76
N THR A 44 3.06 -11.32 5.32
CA THR A 44 4.01 -12.43 5.43
C THR A 44 5.26 -12.15 4.61
N THR A 45 5.12 -11.69 3.36
CA THR A 45 6.23 -11.29 2.49
C THR A 45 7.06 -10.18 3.14
N LEU A 46 6.40 -9.17 3.70
CA LEU A 46 7.06 -8.07 4.42
C LEU A 46 7.85 -8.59 5.64
N LYS A 47 7.27 -9.50 6.44
CA LYS A 47 7.94 -10.11 7.59
C LYS A 47 9.15 -10.95 7.19
N LEU A 48 9.08 -11.68 6.07
CA LEU A 48 10.22 -12.40 5.48
C LEU A 48 11.34 -11.44 5.11
N CYS A 49 11.02 -10.36 4.37
CA CYS A 49 12.00 -9.34 3.96
C CYS A 49 12.69 -8.68 5.15
N LEU A 50 11.98 -8.50 6.27
CA LEU A 50 12.54 -7.96 7.52
C LEU A 50 13.34 -9.00 8.33
N GLY A 51 13.30 -10.28 7.95
CA GLY A 51 13.89 -11.36 8.73
C GLY A 51 13.24 -11.53 10.11
N LEU A 52 11.95 -11.26 10.21
CA LEU A 52 11.14 -11.52 11.41
C LEU A 52 10.63 -12.95 11.46
N ILE A 53 10.53 -13.58 10.31
CA ILE A 53 10.25 -15.01 10.12
C ILE A 53 11.23 -15.57 9.09
N GLU A 54 11.53 -16.85 9.18
CA GLU A 54 12.41 -17.53 8.23
C GLU A 54 11.62 -18.01 7.00
N PRO A 55 12.16 -17.83 5.77
CA PRO A 55 11.59 -18.42 4.58
C PRO A 55 11.81 -19.95 4.58
N ASP A 56 10.88 -20.69 3.98
CA ASP A 56 11.04 -22.14 3.74
C ASP A 56 11.95 -22.39 2.53
N ALA A 57 11.97 -21.42 1.57
CA ALA A 57 12.90 -21.40 0.44
C ALA A 57 13.06 -19.94 -0.08
N GLY A 58 14.09 -19.75 -0.90
CA GLY A 58 14.44 -18.48 -1.50
C GLY A 58 15.56 -17.75 -0.77
N ALA A 59 15.91 -16.56 -1.28
CA ALA A 59 16.98 -15.72 -0.74
C ALA A 59 16.52 -14.28 -0.63
N ILE A 60 16.99 -13.59 0.40
CA ILE A 60 16.67 -12.17 0.66
C ILE A 60 17.97 -11.42 0.92
N GLU A 61 18.09 -10.25 0.30
CA GLU A 61 19.12 -9.27 0.59
C GLU A 61 18.45 -7.95 0.95
N LEU A 62 18.74 -7.41 2.13
CA LEU A 62 18.20 -6.16 2.66
C LEU A 62 19.36 -5.21 2.96
N LEU A 63 19.41 -4.06 2.29
CA LEU A 63 20.49 -3.08 2.38
C LEU A 63 21.90 -3.71 2.22
N GLY A 64 22.05 -4.63 1.23
CA GLY A 64 23.29 -5.32 0.95
C GLY A 64 23.64 -6.44 1.94
N ARG A 65 22.73 -6.84 2.80
CA ARG A 65 22.94 -7.87 3.82
C ARG A 65 22.01 -9.07 3.63
N PRO A 66 22.53 -10.31 3.64
CA PRO A 66 21.69 -11.51 3.53
C PRO A 66 20.82 -11.69 4.78
N VAL A 67 19.52 -11.91 4.56
CA VAL A 67 18.49 -12.15 5.57
C VAL A 67 18.03 -13.61 5.45
N PRO A 68 17.83 -14.34 6.55
CA PRO A 68 17.77 -13.89 7.96
C PRO A 68 19.13 -13.75 8.66
N ARG A 69 20.24 -14.25 8.08
CA ARG A 69 21.54 -14.37 8.75
C ARG A 69 22.05 -13.06 9.38
N HIS A 70 21.87 -11.93 8.70
CA HIS A 70 22.30 -10.58 9.14
C HIS A 70 21.11 -9.64 9.30
N ALA A 71 19.94 -10.18 9.66
CA ALA A 71 18.72 -9.38 9.78
C ALA A 71 18.81 -8.25 10.81
N ARG A 72 19.51 -8.46 11.93
CA ARG A 72 19.67 -7.45 12.98
C ARG A 72 20.45 -6.23 12.47
N GLU A 73 21.57 -6.49 11.78
CA GLU A 73 22.39 -5.43 11.19
C GLU A 73 21.67 -4.71 10.06
N ALA A 74 20.95 -5.44 9.22
CA ALA A 74 20.14 -4.85 8.16
C ALA A 74 19.05 -3.93 8.72
N ARG A 75 18.33 -4.38 9.76
CA ARG A 75 17.27 -3.58 10.41
C ARG A 75 17.77 -2.32 11.11
N ALA A 76 19.06 -2.17 11.39
CA ALA A 76 19.59 -0.93 11.94
C ALA A 76 19.36 0.29 11.01
N GLY A 77 19.33 0.06 9.68
CA GLY A 77 19.03 1.08 8.66
C GLY A 77 17.58 1.11 8.20
N VAL A 78 16.67 0.42 8.91
CA VAL A 78 15.27 0.24 8.51
C VAL A 78 14.33 0.88 9.53
N GLY A 79 13.29 1.56 9.04
CA GLY A 79 12.11 1.96 9.81
C GLY A 79 10.96 0.97 9.56
N VAL A 80 10.15 0.71 10.57
CA VAL A 80 8.99 -0.18 10.43
C VAL A 80 7.75 0.46 11.03
N VAL A 81 6.70 0.56 10.20
CA VAL A 81 5.35 0.96 10.60
C VAL A 81 4.46 -0.28 10.54
N PRO A 82 4.11 -0.88 11.67
CA PRO A 82 3.27 -2.07 11.69
C PRO A 82 1.81 -1.73 11.36
N GLN A 83 1.00 -2.73 11.03
CA GLN A 83 -0.42 -2.58 10.75
C GLN A 83 -1.18 -2.00 11.96
N PHE A 84 -0.92 -2.52 13.15
CA PHE A 84 -1.49 -1.99 14.39
C PHE A 84 -0.51 -1.08 15.10
N ASP A 85 -1.02 0.00 15.70
CA ASP A 85 -0.20 0.88 16.51
C ASP A 85 0.32 0.14 17.75
N ASN A 86 1.62 0.21 17.94
CA ASN A 86 2.34 -0.38 19.06
C ASN A 86 3.05 0.68 19.91
N LEU A 87 2.40 1.83 20.08
CA LEU A 87 2.83 2.88 21.00
C LEU A 87 2.62 2.42 22.43
N ASP A 88 3.57 2.76 23.29
CA ASP A 88 3.43 2.46 24.72
C ASP A 88 2.45 3.48 25.35
N PRO A 89 1.31 3.02 25.93
CA PRO A 89 0.29 3.91 26.47
C PRO A 89 0.72 4.65 27.74
N ASP A 90 1.72 4.13 28.46
CA ASP A 90 2.20 4.71 29.72
C ASP A 90 3.14 5.89 29.46
N PHE A 91 3.71 5.97 28.26
CA PHE A 91 4.62 7.04 27.86
C PHE A 91 3.89 8.23 27.25
N THR A 92 4.54 9.37 27.28
CA THR A 92 4.16 10.53 26.48
C THR A 92 4.56 10.36 25.02
N VAL A 93 4.16 11.30 24.18
CA VAL A 93 4.53 11.39 22.77
C VAL A 93 6.06 11.41 22.60
N GLU A 94 6.75 12.27 23.33
CA GLU A 94 8.22 12.35 23.29
C GLU A 94 8.89 11.10 23.83
N GLU A 95 8.43 10.58 24.98
CA GLU A 95 8.98 9.37 25.57
C GLU A 95 8.90 8.15 24.65
N ASN A 96 7.82 8.01 23.88
CA ASN A 96 7.71 6.97 22.85
C ASN A 96 8.83 7.06 21.79
N LEU A 97 9.18 8.27 21.37
CA LEU A 97 10.28 8.48 20.41
C LEU A 97 11.63 8.18 21.07
N VAL A 98 11.85 8.68 22.28
CA VAL A 98 13.13 8.52 23.02
C VAL A 98 13.40 7.05 23.32
N VAL A 99 12.43 6.34 23.90
CA VAL A 99 12.59 4.92 24.24
C VAL A 99 12.81 4.07 23.00
N TYR A 100 12.06 4.34 21.92
CA TYR A 100 12.25 3.60 20.66
C TYR A 100 13.62 3.85 20.02
N GLY A 101 14.12 5.08 20.07
CA GLY A 101 15.46 5.41 19.58
C GLY A 101 16.58 4.73 20.36
N ARG A 102 16.38 4.49 21.66
CA ARG A 102 17.35 3.75 22.50
C ARG A 102 17.50 2.28 22.05
N TYR A 103 16.45 1.62 21.49
CA TYR A 103 16.58 0.28 20.92
C TYR A 103 17.54 0.21 19.74
N PHE A 104 17.80 1.34 19.06
CA PHE A 104 18.81 1.46 18.00
C PHE A 104 20.19 1.88 18.53
N GLY A 105 20.36 1.98 19.85
CA GLY A 105 21.62 2.42 20.46
C GLY A 105 21.92 3.90 20.26
N ILE A 106 20.91 4.72 19.94
CA ILE A 106 21.07 6.15 19.72
C ILE A 106 21.08 6.87 21.09
N ALA A 107 22.07 7.76 21.30
CA ALA A 107 22.13 8.57 22.51
C ALA A 107 20.89 9.44 22.67
N GLU A 108 20.35 9.54 23.88
CA GLU A 108 19.11 10.26 24.17
C GLU A 108 19.15 11.72 23.70
N GLU A 109 20.26 12.42 23.92
CA GLU A 109 20.45 13.80 23.48
C GLU A 109 20.24 13.93 21.96
N LYS A 110 20.76 12.98 21.17
CA LYS A 110 20.60 12.97 19.71
C LYS A 110 19.14 12.70 19.32
N ILE A 111 18.43 11.82 20.05
CA ILE A 111 17.02 11.55 19.81
C ILE A 111 16.20 12.80 20.13
N ARG A 112 16.42 13.41 21.29
CA ARG A 112 15.74 14.66 21.70
C ARG A 112 15.99 15.79 20.71
N GLY A 113 17.19 15.90 20.16
CA GLY A 113 17.51 16.86 19.10
C GLY A 113 16.72 16.65 17.80
N ARG A 114 16.35 15.40 17.49
CA ARG A 114 15.52 15.05 16.31
C ARG A 114 14.01 15.16 16.57
N THR A 115 13.59 15.05 17.83
CA THR A 115 12.18 15.02 18.23
C THR A 115 11.35 16.17 17.67
N PRO A 116 11.78 17.45 17.69
CA PRO A 116 11.00 18.54 17.10
C PRO A 116 10.66 18.32 15.63
N GLY A 117 11.63 17.92 14.81
CA GLY A 117 11.39 17.63 13.37
C GLY A 117 10.49 16.42 13.15
N LEU A 118 10.61 15.38 13.97
CA LEU A 118 9.74 14.20 13.91
C LEU A 118 8.28 14.55 14.30
N LEU A 119 8.10 15.41 15.30
CA LEU A 119 6.78 15.86 15.72
C LEU A 119 6.16 16.85 14.71
N GLU A 120 6.96 17.70 14.09
CA GLU A 120 6.52 18.52 12.96
C GLU A 120 6.07 17.63 11.80
N PHE A 121 6.86 16.62 11.44
CA PHE A 121 6.48 15.63 10.44
C PHE A 121 5.17 14.94 10.79
N ALA A 122 4.94 14.58 12.06
CA ALA A 122 3.69 13.97 12.52
C ALA A 122 2.52 14.97 12.64
N GLY A 123 2.77 16.29 12.57
CA GLY A 123 1.79 17.32 12.91
C GLY A 123 1.36 17.26 14.37
N LEU A 124 2.33 17.02 15.26
CA LEU A 124 2.16 16.88 16.71
C LEU A 124 3.04 17.86 17.51
N SER A 125 3.57 18.91 16.87
CA SER A 125 4.31 19.98 17.55
C SER A 125 3.48 20.58 18.68
N GLY A 126 4.10 20.80 19.85
CA GLY A 126 3.43 21.29 21.05
C GLY A 126 2.63 20.22 21.81
N ARG A 127 2.77 18.94 21.44
CA ARG A 127 2.13 17.80 22.13
C ARG A 127 3.13 16.81 22.73
N GLU A 128 4.37 17.24 22.94
CA GLU A 128 5.48 16.42 23.43
C GLU A 128 5.14 15.68 24.72
N GLY A 129 4.52 16.37 25.67
CA GLY A 129 4.09 15.85 26.96
C GLY A 129 2.71 15.18 26.99
N ALA A 130 1.99 15.13 25.86
CA ALA A 130 0.68 14.49 25.81
C ALA A 130 0.77 12.99 26.00
N LYS A 131 -0.15 12.40 26.79
CA LYS A 131 -0.25 10.95 26.94
C LYS A 131 -0.89 10.32 25.70
N ILE A 132 -0.41 9.13 25.32
CA ILE A 132 -0.88 8.40 24.13
C ILE A 132 -2.40 8.16 24.15
N MET A 133 -2.96 7.92 25.34
CA MET A 133 -4.40 7.71 25.49
C MET A 133 -5.26 8.92 25.11
N THR A 134 -4.69 10.12 25.09
CA THR A 134 -5.40 11.36 24.72
C THR A 134 -5.38 11.64 23.23
N LEU A 135 -4.62 10.86 22.45
CA LEU A 135 -4.50 11.03 21.01
C LEU A 135 -5.63 10.32 20.25
N SER A 136 -6.11 10.94 19.17
CA SER A 136 -6.99 10.27 18.20
C SER A 136 -6.25 9.14 17.46
N GLY A 137 -6.98 8.21 16.84
CA GLY A 137 -6.37 7.14 16.03
C GLY A 137 -5.43 7.69 14.93
N GLY A 138 -5.86 8.71 14.20
CA GLY A 138 -5.02 9.36 13.18
C GLY A 138 -3.76 10.01 13.77
N MET A 139 -3.82 10.58 14.98
CA MET A 139 -2.65 11.12 15.67
C MET A 139 -1.70 10.01 16.11
N LYS A 140 -2.20 8.90 16.64
CA LYS A 140 -1.41 7.73 16.99
C LYS A 140 -0.69 7.17 15.76
N ARG A 141 -1.40 7.03 14.65
CA ARG A 141 -0.82 6.55 13.38
C ARG A 141 0.31 7.45 12.88
N ARG A 142 0.13 8.78 12.92
CA ARG A 142 1.17 9.74 12.56
C ARG A 142 2.37 9.70 13.49
N LEU A 143 2.15 9.50 14.79
CA LEU A 143 3.25 9.28 15.74
C LEU A 143 4.00 7.97 15.46
N THR A 144 3.29 6.89 15.11
CA THR A 144 3.92 5.61 14.73
C THR A 144 4.80 5.76 13.48
N LEU A 145 4.36 6.57 12.50
CA LEU A 145 5.17 6.93 11.34
C LEU A 145 6.43 7.71 11.75
N ALA A 146 6.28 8.76 12.55
CA ALA A 146 7.41 9.55 13.04
C ALA A 146 8.41 8.70 13.85
N ARG A 147 7.90 7.78 14.67
CA ARG A 147 8.72 6.85 15.45
C ARG A 147 9.55 5.93 14.55
N ALA A 148 9.00 5.48 13.43
CA ALA A 148 9.72 4.67 12.45
C ALA A 148 10.90 5.43 11.79
N LEU A 149 10.95 6.75 11.90
CA LEU A 149 12.00 7.60 11.34
C LEU A 149 13.09 7.99 12.37
N VAL A 150 12.95 7.58 13.62
CA VAL A 150 13.85 8.03 14.71
C VAL A 150 15.32 7.67 14.48
N ASN A 151 15.58 6.52 13.85
CA ASN A 151 16.93 6.05 13.50
C ASN A 151 17.44 6.59 12.16
N ASP A 152 16.72 7.52 11.51
CA ASP A 152 17.04 8.07 10.19
C ASP A 152 17.24 6.96 9.13
N PRO A 153 16.23 6.11 8.91
CA PRO A 153 16.37 4.93 8.07
C PRO A 153 16.58 5.28 6.60
N GLN A 154 17.27 4.37 5.87
CA GLN A 154 17.38 4.41 4.42
C GLN A 154 16.14 3.81 3.74
N LEU A 155 15.49 2.85 4.42
CA LEU A 155 14.33 2.11 3.93
C LEU A 155 13.27 2.04 5.01
N VAL A 156 12.01 2.33 4.66
CA VAL A 156 10.87 2.24 5.57
C VAL A 156 9.89 1.21 5.04
N PHE A 157 9.60 0.18 5.86
CA PHE A 157 8.52 -0.77 5.62
C PHE A 157 7.24 -0.30 6.32
N MET A 158 6.12 -0.39 5.63
CA MET A 158 4.82 0.01 6.15
C MET A 158 3.77 -1.05 5.81
N ASP A 159 3.18 -1.61 6.84
CA ASP A 159 2.09 -2.58 6.67
C ASP A 159 0.77 -1.85 6.82
N GLU A 160 0.06 -1.68 5.68
CA GLU A 160 -1.22 -0.99 5.57
C GLU A 160 -1.25 0.38 6.30
N PRO A 161 -0.43 1.37 5.88
CA PRO A 161 -0.18 2.58 6.65
C PRO A 161 -1.41 3.45 6.91
N THR A 162 -2.46 3.36 6.10
CA THR A 162 -3.64 4.23 6.20
C THR A 162 -4.95 3.50 6.52
N THR A 163 -4.89 2.21 6.80
CA THR A 163 -6.08 1.42 7.17
C THR A 163 -6.72 1.95 8.45
N GLY A 164 -8.05 2.06 8.44
CA GLY A 164 -8.83 2.55 9.58
C GLY A 164 -8.80 4.06 9.80
N LEU A 165 -8.21 4.83 8.88
CA LEU A 165 -8.19 6.29 8.95
C LEU A 165 -9.31 6.92 8.12
N ASP A 166 -9.80 8.06 8.59
CA ASP A 166 -10.69 8.91 7.80
C ASP A 166 -9.97 9.47 6.56
N PRO A 167 -10.71 9.94 5.52
CA PRO A 167 -10.11 10.43 4.29
C PRO A 167 -9.11 11.57 4.49
N GLN A 168 -9.37 12.49 5.43
CA GLN A 168 -8.50 13.63 5.68
C GLN A 168 -7.16 13.17 6.29
N ALA A 169 -7.20 12.30 7.29
CA ALA A 169 -6.00 11.72 7.91
C ALA A 169 -5.19 10.91 6.90
N ARG A 170 -5.85 10.17 6.00
CA ARG A 170 -5.21 9.40 4.92
C ARG A 170 -4.44 10.31 3.96
N HIS A 171 -5.07 11.39 3.46
CA HIS A 171 -4.41 12.34 2.56
C HIS A 171 -3.16 12.98 3.20
N LEU A 172 -3.25 13.34 4.49
CA LEU A 172 -2.12 13.89 5.21
C LEU A 172 -0.95 12.90 5.30
N ILE A 173 -1.23 11.62 5.56
CA ILE A 173 -0.18 10.58 5.56
C ILE A 173 0.42 10.43 4.16
N TRP A 174 -0.37 10.38 3.10
CA TRP A 174 0.15 10.29 1.73
C TRP A 174 1.07 11.46 1.38
N GLU A 175 0.73 12.68 1.79
CA GLU A 175 1.60 13.85 1.63
C GLU A 175 2.94 13.64 2.31
N ARG A 176 2.94 13.16 3.58
CA ARG A 176 4.16 12.89 4.34
C ARG A 176 5.01 11.80 3.70
N LEU A 177 4.40 10.72 3.21
CA LEU A 177 5.12 9.63 2.54
C LEU A 177 5.75 10.08 1.23
N ARG A 178 5.05 10.89 0.42
CA ARG A 178 5.63 11.49 -0.79
C ARG A 178 6.85 12.37 -0.46
N ARG A 179 6.76 13.18 0.58
CA ARG A 179 7.89 14.00 1.03
C ARG A 179 9.11 13.14 1.37
N LEU A 180 8.94 12.04 2.10
CA LEU A 180 10.04 11.10 2.41
C LEU A 180 10.70 10.56 1.13
N THR A 181 9.91 10.21 0.14
CA THR A 181 10.45 9.71 -1.14
C THR A 181 11.18 10.80 -1.91
N GLN A 182 10.68 12.04 -1.90
CA GLN A 182 11.36 13.20 -2.49
C GLN A 182 12.68 13.53 -1.78
N GLU A 183 12.79 13.24 -0.48
CA GLU A 183 14.01 13.35 0.33
C GLU A 183 14.97 12.15 0.11
N GLY A 184 14.64 11.23 -0.81
CA GLY A 184 15.48 10.08 -1.20
C GLY A 184 15.31 8.84 -0.32
N LYS A 185 14.33 8.80 0.58
CA LYS A 185 14.04 7.60 1.35
C LYS A 185 13.38 6.54 0.47
N THR A 186 13.73 5.28 0.68
CA THR A 186 13.08 4.15 0.04
C THR A 186 11.91 3.69 0.87
N LEU A 187 10.76 3.46 0.22
CA LEU A 187 9.55 3.03 0.89
C LEU A 187 9.07 1.69 0.33
N VAL A 188 8.70 0.76 1.19
CA VAL A 188 7.98 -0.46 0.83
C VAL A 188 6.70 -0.50 1.63
N LEU A 189 5.56 -0.53 0.96
CA LEU A 189 4.26 -0.57 1.62
C LEU A 189 3.40 -1.74 1.15
N THR A 190 2.60 -2.27 2.06
CA THR A 190 1.50 -3.15 1.69
C THR A 190 0.21 -2.35 1.73
N THR A 191 -0.70 -2.64 0.84
CA THR A 191 -2.02 -2.03 0.83
C THR A 191 -3.05 -2.90 0.12
N HIS A 192 -4.31 -2.69 0.45
CA HIS A 192 -5.45 -3.15 -0.32
C HIS A 192 -6.21 -1.96 -0.95
N PHE A 193 -5.74 -0.72 -0.75
CA PHE A 193 -6.32 0.48 -1.34
C PHE A 193 -5.60 0.83 -2.66
N MET A 194 -6.30 0.71 -3.78
CA MET A 194 -5.76 1.04 -5.11
C MET A 194 -5.37 2.50 -5.21
N GLU A 195 -6.19 3.41 -4.69
CA GLU A 195 -5.90 4.84 -4.69
C GLU A 195 -4.58 5.17 -3.96
N GLU A 196 -4.28 4.46 -2.86
CA GLU A 196 -3.00 4.61 -2.15
C GLU A 196 -1.83 4.17 -3.04
N ALA A 197 -1.96 3.00 -3.68
CA ALA A 197 -0.96 2.48 -4.59
C ALA A 197 -0.73 3.40 -5.80
N GLU A 198 -1.79 3.90 -6.43
CA GLU A 198 -1.70 4.84 -7.57
C GLU A 198 -1.03 6.16 -7.20
N ARG A 199 -1.30 6.67 -5.98
CA ARG A 199 -0.81 7.97 -5.54
C ARG A 199 0.61 7.96 -5.03
N LEU A 200 1.07 6.85 -4.46
CA LEU A 200 2.34 6.77 -3.75
C LEU A 200 3.40 5.96 -4.48
N CYS A 201 3.01 4.88 -5.15
CA CYS A 201 3.98 3.93 -5.66
C CYS A 201 4.55 4.36 -7.03
N HIS A 202 5.86 4.31 -7.15
CA HIS A 202 6.53 4.39 -8.45
C HIS A 202 6.33 3.08 -9.22
N ARG A 203 6.36 1.97 -8.52
CA ARG A 203 6.12 0.62 -9.00
C ARG A 203 5.43 -0.20 -7.93
N LEU A 204 4.62 -1.14 -8.35
CA LEU A 204 3.94 -2.05 -7.44
C LEU A 204 3.86 -3.45 -8.03
N ALA A 205 3.72 -4.44 -7.14
CA ALA A 205 3.34 -5.79 -7.51
C ALA A 205 1.94 -6.09 -7.00
N ILE A 206 1.08 -6.63 -7.87
CA ILE A 206 -0.23 -7.14 -7.51
C ILE A 206 -0.05 -8.59 -7.04
N MET A 207 -0.48 -8.85 -5.82
CA MET A 207 -0.32 -10.13 -5.17
C MET A 207 -1.67 -10.79 -4.91
N ASP A 208 -1.84 -12.03 -5.37
CA ASP A 208 -3.00 -12.87 -5.06
C ASP A 208 -2.54 -14.29 -4.72
N ARG A 209 -3.16 -14.91 -3.70
CA ARG A 209 -2.91 -16.30 -3.27
C ARG A 209 -1.41 -16.64 -3.15
N GLY A 210 -0.66 -15.75 -2.54
CA GLY A 210 0.77 -15.93 -2.30
C GLY A 210 1.69 -15.72 -3.50
N ARG A 211 1.19 -15.25 -4.64
CA ARG A 211 1.97 -15.04 -5.88
C ARG A 211 1.86 -13.62 -6.37
N ILE A 212 2.90 -13.13 -7.01
CA ILE A 212 2.84 -11.90 -7.81
C ILE A 212 2.22 -12.27 -9.15
N ILE A 213 1.12 -11.59 -9.53
CA ILE A 213 0.38 -11.83 -10.77
C ILE A 213 0.61 -10.72 -11.81
N ALA A 214 1.05 -9.54 -11.38
CA ALA A 214 1.48 -8.45 -12.24
C ALA A 214 2.43 -7.53 -11.48
N GLU A 215 3.36 -6.87 -12.17
CA GLU A 215 4.30 -5.90 -11.61
C GLU A 215 4.59 -4.80 -12.62
N GLY A 216 4.53 -3.54 -12.17
CA GLY A 216 4.80 -2.39 -13.02
C GLY A 216 4.53 -1.08 -12.31
N SER A 217 4.69 0.04 -13.03
CA SER A 217 4.15 1.31 -12.54
C SER A 217 2.62 1.30 -12.62
N PRO A 218 1.90 2.05 -11.76
CA PRO A 218 0.44 2.11 -11.83
C PRO A 218 -0.07 2.39 -13.24
N ARG A 219 0.53 3.38 -13.92
CA ARG A 219 0.15 3.76 -15.28
C ARG A 219 0.42 2.67 -16.32
N ALA A 220 1.56 1.97 -16.21
CA ALA A 220 1.90 0.89 -17.11
C ALA A 220 0.92 -0.28 -16.97
N LEU A 221 0.62 -0.67 -15.73
CA LEU A 221 -0.35 -1.75 -15.46
C LEU A 221 -1.75 -1.41 -15.99
N ILE A 222 -2.21 -0.18 -15.80
CA ILE A 222 -3.51 0.26 -16.33
C ILE A 222 -3.49 0.20 -17.86
N ALA A 223 -2.47 0.78 -18.51
CA ALA A 223 -2.37 0.83 -19.98
C ALA A 223 -2.21 -0.57 -20.62
N GLU A 224 -1.55 -1.52 -19.93
CA GLU A 224 -1.35 -2.88 -20.44
C GLU A 224 -2.62 -3.75 -20.29
N HIS A 225 -3.38 -3.53 -19.24
CA HIS A 225 -4.44 -4.46 -18.90
C HIS A 225 -5.85 -3.94 -19.18
N ILE A 226 -6.08 -2.61 -19.20
CA ILE A 226 -7.44 -2.05 -19.26
C ILE A 226 -7.52 -1.02 -20.39
N GLU A 227 -8.68 -0.99 -21.02
CA GLU A 227 -9.09 0.03 -21.98
C GLU A 227 -9.18 1.40 -21.28
N PRO A 228 -8.80 2.53 -21.94
CA PRO A 228 -8.60 3.82 -21.27
C PRO A 228 -9.86 4.44 -20.66
N HIS A 229 -11.03 4.14 -21.20
CA HIS A 229 -12.31 4.69 -20.75
C HIS A 229 -13.20 3.64 -20.11
N VAL A 230 -13.78 3.98 -18.96
CA VAL A 230 -14.75 3.16 -18.23
C VAL A 230 -16.02 3.94 -18.03
N LEU A 231 -17.13 3.33 -18.41
CA LEU A 231 -18.47 3.84 -18.17
C LEU A 231 -19.16 2.93 -17.16
N GLU A 232 -19.43 3.44 -15.98
CA GLU A 232 -20.21 2.76 -14.93
C GLU A 232 -21.67 3.17 -15.08
N VAL A 233 -22.58 2.19 -15.20
CA VAL A 233 -24.00 2.44 -15.38
C VAL A 233 -24.81 1.63 -14.37
N HIS A 234 -25.73 2.29 -13.69
CA HIS A 234 -26.62 1.69 -12.71
C HIS A 234 -28.03 2.30 -12.79
N GLY A 235 -29.02 1.63 -12.23
CA GLY A 235 -30.40 2.09 -12.20
C GLY A 235 -31.38 1.05 -12.74
N THR A 236 -32.67 1.39 -12.74
CA THR A 236 -33.73 0.46 -13.17
C THR A 236 -33.69 0.23 -14.69
N GLY A 237 -33.72 -1.03 -15.10
CA GLY A 237 -33.72 -1.40 -16.53
C GLY A 237 -32.34 -1.57 -17.15
N TYR A 238 -31.27 -1.61 -16.32
CA TYR A 238 -29.91 -1.80 -16.81
C TYR A 238 -29.73 -3.11 -17.57
N GLU A 239 -30.50 -4.18 -17.27
CA GLU A 239 -30.41 -5.47 -17.97
C GLU A 239 -30.72 -5.32 -19.45
N THR A 240 -31.81 -4.60 -19.79
CA THR A 240 -32.20 -4.35 -21.17
C THR A 240 -31.17 -3.50 -21.91
N TRP A 241 -30.64 -2.47 -21.22
CA TRP A 241 -29.60 -1.62 -21.79
C TRP A 241 -28.29 -2.36 -21.97
N MET A 242 -27.92 -3.25 -21.04
CA MET A 242 -26.67 -4.03 -21.10
C MET A 242 -26.55 -4.85 -22.38
N GLU A 243 -27.64 -5.46 -22.84
CA GLU A 243 -27.65 -6.21 -24.11
C GLU A 243 -27.31 -5.30 -25.31
N LYS A 244 -27.77 -4.06 -25.29
CA LYS A 244 -27.40 -3.06 -26.28
C LYS A 244 -25.92 -2.62 -26.11
N ALA A 245 -25.50 -2.39 -24.89
CA ALA A 245 -24.11 -2.01 -24.58
C ALA A 245 -23.07 -3.05 -25.06
N LYS A 246 -23.38 -4.35 -24.96
CA LYS A 246 -22.54 -5.44 -25.47
C LYS A 246 -22.27 -5.38 -26.98
N THR A 247 -23.13 -4.69 -27.74
CA THR A 247 -22.91 -4.49 -29.19
C THR A 247 -22.11 -3.22 -29.52
N LEU A 248 -21.92 -2.33 -28.54
CA LEU A 248 -21.32 -1.01 -28.71
C LEU A 248 -19.95 -0.88 -28.03
N ALA A 249 -19.70 -1.64 -26.96
CA ALA A 249 -18.43 -1.63 -26.23
C ALA A 249 -17.68 -2.95 -26.45
N PRO A 250 -16.34 -2.94 -26.55
CA PRO A 250 -15.54 -4.15 -26.73
C PRO A 250 -15.59 -5.07 -25.51
N ARG A 251 -15.82 -4.51 -24.31
CA ARG A 251 -15.96 -5.29 -23.07
C ARG A 251 -17.05 -4.69 -22.18
N VAL A 252 -17.94 -5.55 -21.72
CA VAL A 252 -19.03 -5.20 -20.81
C VAL A 252 -19.07 -6.23 -19.68
N GLU A 253 -18.95 -5.75 -18.44
CA GLU A 253 -18.96 -6.57 -17.24
C GLU A 253 -20.08 -6.10 -16.30
N ARG A 254 -20.58 -7.00 -15.48
CA ARG A 254 -21.57 -6.69 -14.45
C ARG A 254 -21.04 -7.09 -13.08
N VAL A 255 -21.08 -6.14 -12.14
CA VAL A 255 -20.80 -6.38 -10.73
C VAL A 255 -21.97 -5.87 -9.91
N GLY A 256 -22.69 -6.77 -9.27
CA GLY A 256 -23.91 -6.44 -8.55
C GLY A 256 -24.99 -5.86 -9.47
N ASP A 257 -25.38 -4.61 -9.21
CA ASP A 257 -26.37 -3.82 -9.96
C ASP A 257 -25.74 -2.78 -10.90
N THR A 258 -24.41 -2.80 -11.03
CA THR A 258 -23.64 -1.87 -11.86
C THR A 258 -23.08 -2.59 -13.08
N VAL A 259 -23.24 -1.98 -14.25
CA VAL A 259 -22.66 -2.42 -15.52
C VAL A 259 -21.47 -1.55 -15.86
N TYR A 260 -20.33 -2.17 -16.12
CA TYR A 260 -19.08 -1.52 -16.53
C TYR A 260 -18.87 -1.75 -18.03
N CYS A 261 -18.75 -0.67 -18.79
CA CYS A 261 -18.39 -0.73 -20.21
C CYS A 261 -17.00 -0.14 -20.38
N TYR A 262 -16.10 -0.90 -21.00
CA TYR A 262 -14.73 -0.53 -21.25
C TYR A 262 -14.51 -0.30 -22.75
N GLY A 263 -13.69 0.70 -23.10
CA GLY A 263 -13.39 0.96 -24.51
C GLY A 263 -12.37 2.06 -24.71
N ASP A 264 -11.82 2.12 -25.94
CA ASP A 264 -10.99 3.25 -26.39
C ASP A 264 -11.83 4.50 -26.63
N ASP A 265 -13.09 4.32 -26.98
CA ASP A 265 -14.12 5.33 -27.12
C ASP A 265 -15.46 4.80 -26.58
N VAL A 266 -16.13 5.61 -25.78
CA VAL A 266 -17.42 5.27 -25.17
C VAL A 266 -18.57 6.18 -25.65
N GLU A 267 -18.33 7.00 -26.69
CA GLU A 267 -19.31 7.98 -27.16
C GLU A 267 -20.63 7.34 -27.65
N GLN A 268 -20.53 6.22 -28.38
CA GLN A 268 -21.72 5.49 -28.85
C GLN A 268 -22.48 4.85 -27.69
N VAL A 269 -21.76 4.34 -26.69
CA VAL A 269 -22.35 3.78 -25.47
C VAL A 269 -23.08 4.86 -24.69
N LEU A 270 -22.48 6.05 -24.54
CA LEU A 270 -23.11 7.22 -23.91
C LEU A 270 -24.37 7.66 -24.65
N LYS A 271 -24.31 7.77 -25.97
CA LYS A 271 -25.51 8.11 -26.80
C LYS A 271 -26.65 7.12 -26.61
N SER A 272 -26.34 5.85 -26.39
CA SER A 272 -27.35 4.82 -26.19
C SER A 272 -28.17 5.00 -24.90
N LEU A 273 -27.57 5.64 -23.87
CA LEU A 273 -28.24 5.93 -22.59
C LEU A 273 -29.37 6.94 -22.69
N SER A 274 -29.39 7.79 -23.73
CA SER A 274 -30.46 8.76 -23.94
C SER A 274 -31.87 8.14 -24.02
N SER A 275 -31.97 6.88 -24.39
CA SER A 275 -33.24 6.11 -24.46
C SER A 275 -33.61 5.46 -23.11
N PHE A 276 -32.80 5.65 -22.05
CA PHE A 276 -32.98 5.01 -20.75
C PHE A 276 -32.83 6.05 -19.61
N PRO A 277 -33.82 6.94 -19.42
CA PRO A 277 -33.72 8.08 -18.50
C PRO A 277 -33.59 7.66 -17.02
N GLU A 278 -33.95 6.43 -16.67
CA GLU A 278 -33.81 5.87 -15.31
C GLU A 278 -32.39 5.40 -14.98
N LEU A 279 -31.51 5.31 -16.01
CA LEU A 279 -30.12 4.93 -15.81
C LEU A 279 -29.27 6.16 -15.48
N ARG A 280 -28.39 5.97 -14.52
CA ARG A 280 -27.35 6.94 -14.15
C ARG A 280 -26.00 6.37 -14.55
N TYR A 281 -25.09 7.26 -14.92
CA TYR A 281 -23.76 6.84 -15.33
C TYR A 281 -22.66 7.76 -14.80
N LEU A 282 -21.47 7.17 -14.69
CA LEU A 282 -20.23 7.87 -14.44
C LEU A 282 -19.21 7.47 -15.52
N HIS A 283 -18.71 8.46 -16.26
CA HIS A 283 -17.60 8.25 -17.19
C HIS A 283 -16.29 8.65 -16.50
N ARG A 284 -15.35 7.73 -16.43
CA ARG A 284 -14.06 7.93 -15.79
C ARG A 284 -12.91 7.27 -16.58
N PRO A 285 -11.65 7.68 -16.36
CA PRO A 285 -10.51 6.89 -16.82
C PRO A 285 -10.44 5.54 -16.10
N ALA A 286 -9.75 4.59 -16.70
CA ALA A 286 -9.40 3.32 -16.08
C ALA A 286 -8.47 3.52 -14.87
N SER A 287 -8.55 2.63 -13.90
CA SER A 287 -7.82 2.68 -12.62
C SER A 287 -7.19 1.31 -12.28
N LEU A 288 -6.36 1.27 -11.23
CA LEU A 288 -5.85 -0.01 -10.70
C LEU A 288 -6.96 -0.94 -10.19
N GLU A 289 -8.12 -0.40 -9.80
CA GLU A 289 -9.27 -1.22 -9.40
C GLU A 289 -9.75 -2.09 -10.56
N ASP A 290 -9.83 -1.51 -11.76
CA ASP A 290 -10.21 -2.24 -12.97
C ASP A 290 -9.17 -3.31 -13.34
N VAL A 291 -7.88 -3.00 -13.18
CA VAL A 291 -6.79 -3.98 -13.38
C VAL A 291 -6.95 -5.14 -12.41
N PHE A 292 -7.18 -4.83 -11.14
CA PHE A 292 -7.31 -5.85 -10.11
C PHE A 292 -8.51 -6.76 -10.35
N LEU A 293 -9.68 -6.20 -10.64
CA LEU A 293 -10.89 -6.96 -10.99
C LEU A 293 -10.64 -7.90 -12.18
N LYS A 294 -10.02 -7.39 -13.24
CA LYS A 294 -9.71 -8.18 -14.44
C LYS A 294 -8.78 -9.35 -14.15
N LEU A 295 -7.70 -9.11 -13.37
CA LEU A 295 -6.68 -10.13 -13.12
C LEU A 295 -7.11 -11.19 -12.09
N THR A 296 -7.95 -10.83 -11.12
CA THR A 296 -8.34 -11.72 -10.02
C THR A 296 -9.75 -12.28 -10.14
N GLY A 297 -10.60 -11.62 -10.91
CA GLY A 297 -12.04 -11.93 -11.00
C GLY A 297 -12.80 -11.66 -9.69
N ARG A 298 -12.22 -10.83 -8.77
CA ARG A 298 -12.77 -10.53 -7.44
C ARG A 298 -12.79 -9.04 -7.17
N ASP A 299 -13.81 -8.60 -6.44
CA ASP A 299 -13.79 -7.31 -5.76
C ASP A 299 -12.86 -7.39 -4.52
N LEU A 300 -12.09 -6.33 -4.23
CA LEU A 300 -11.29 -6.23 -3.00
C LEU A 300 -12.14 -6.04 -1.73
N ARG A 301 -13.44 -5.85 -1.89
CA ARG A 301 -14.35 -5.57 -0.77
C ARG A 301 -14.87 -6.82 -0.06
N ASP A 302 -14.46 -8.01 -0.52
CA ASP A 302 -14.81 -9.31 0.09
C ASP A 302 -13.76 -9.76 1.13
#